data_121d40e7053d191ebd89e8e6d1eb5d58
#
_entry.id   121d40e7053d191ebd89e8e6d1eb5d58
#
_cell.length_a   1.000
_cell.length_b   1.000
_cell.length_c   1.000
_cell.angle_alpha   90.00
_cell.angle_beta   90.00
_cell.angle_gamma   90.00
#
_symmetry.space_group_name_H-M   'P 1'
#
loop_
_entity.id
_entity.type
_entity.pdbx_description
1 polymer ?
#
loop_
_entity_poly.entity_id
_entity_poly.type
_entity_poly.pdbx_seq_one_letter_code
_entity_poly.pdbx_strand_id
1 'polypeptide(L)'
;MTKKRGFGLKVAFMTLGCKVNQFETETMEGLFRARGYDVVPFEERADVYVINTCSVTHLSDRKSRQIIRRASRTNPSACIAVAGCYAQVSPEEVRALAGVRVVIGTEERARIVDYVEEALRADGVVEEITDVMQARAFEDIPLHGVPHRTRAFLKIEDGCQNFCSFCIIPYARGPVKSRPLAAVAREMEKLAAAGFREVVLTGIHLGAYGIDLPQRPTLADACRTALRTQGLRRLRLGSLESVELSEDLLSLVRTEPRFAPHLHLPLQAGSDNVLRAMNRHYDTAAFARLLADVRRAVPGVAISTDIIVGFPGETEEDFAAGMDFVRQMSFARMHVFPYSARCGTPAARRTDQIPPSVRKARAARMQAVAEDLAEAYHRTALGTVEGVLFETEENGVTDGLTGTYIRVYTDAAVPRGEIVPMRLVRLYRDGVWAERA
;
A
#
# COMPACT_ATOMS: atom_id res chain seq x y z
N MET A 1 40.71 -6.13 19.35
CA MET A 1 40.02 -4.87 19.05
C MET A 1 38.85 -5.17 18.13
N THR A 2 37.66 -5.35 18.67
CA THR A 2 36.42 -5.56 17.90
C THR A 2 36.07 -4.26 17.16
N LYS A 3 36.27 -4.21 15.84
CA LYS A 3 35.76 -3.11 15.00
C LYS A 3 34.27 -2.94 15.31
N LYS A 4 33.88 -1.74 15.79
CA LYS A 4 32.47 -1.37 15.98
C LYS A 4 31.74 -1.59 14.64
N ARG A 5 30.80 -2.52 14.63
CA ARG A 5 30.05 -3.00 13.47
C ARG A 5 29.21 -1.85 12.91
N GLY A 6 29.21 -1.65 11.58
CA GLY A 6 28.38 -0.69 10.87
C GLY A 6 28.83 0.77 10.85
N PHE A 7 29.78 1.19 11.68
CA PHE A 7 30.20 2.60 11.75
C PHE A 7 30.88 3.05 10.45
N GLY A 8 30.26 4.00 9.72
CA GLY A 8 30.77 4.63 8.52
C GLY A 8 30.48 3.88 7.21
N LEU A 9 29.72 2.77 7.25
CA LEU A 9 29.24 2.13 6.03
C LEU A 9 27.96 2.83 5.53
N LYS A 10 27.88 3.05 4.21
CA LYS A 10 26.72 3.66 3.56
C LYS A 10 25.68 2.59 3.19
N VAL A 11 24.43 2.85 3.50
CA VAL A 11 23.28 2.02 3.08
C VAL A 11 22.28 2.84 2.30
N ALA A 12 21.77 2.28 1.21
CA ALA A 12 20.73 2.89 0.39
C ALA A 12 19.51 1.98 0.29
N PHE A 13 18.32 2.57 0.30
CA PHE A 13 17.06 1.84 0.30
C PHE A 13 16.25 2.11 -0.95
N MET A 14 15.55 1.08 -1.43
CA MET A 14 14.54 1.21 -2.48
C MET A 14 13.32 0.37 -2.14
N THR A 15 12.15 1.00 -2.21
CA THR A 15 10.86 0.33 -2.00
C THR A 15 10.12 0.16 -3.31
N LEU A 16 9.66 -1.04 -3.57
CA LEU A 16 8.70 -1.36 -4.62
C LEU A 16 7.44 -1.93 -3.97
N GLY A 17 6.27 -1.54 -4.47
CA GLY A 17 5.00 -2.13 -4.04
C GLY A 17 4.07 -1.20 -3.27
N CYS A 18 3.46 -1.71 -2.21
CA CYS A 18 2.35 -1.08 -1.49
C CYS A 18 2.79 -0.26 -0.26
N LYS A 19 1.81 0.34 0.43
CA LYS A 19 2.03 1.08 1.68
C LYS A 19 2.63 0.22 2.79
N VAL A 20 2.32 -1.09 2.80
CA VAL A 20 2.91 -2.06 3.73
C VAL A 20 4.42 -2.17 3.49
N ASN A 21 4.84 -2.36 2.22
CA ASN A 21 6.27 -2.39 1.89
C ASN A 21 6.97 -1.07 2.24
N GLN A 22 6.29 0.07 2.09
CA GLN A 22 6.85 1.38 2.46
C GLN A 22 7.13 1.45 3.96
N PHE A 23 6.14 1.08 4.79
CA PHE A 23 6.31 1.00 6.24
C PHE A 23 7.46 0.05 6.62
N GLU A 24 7.52 -1.14 6.00
CA GLU A 24 8.57 -2.11 6.25
C GLU A 24 9.97 -1.60 5.90
N THR A 25 10.09 -0.85 4.80
CA THR A 25 11.37 -0.22 4.45
C THR A 25 11.78 0.85 5.46
N GLU A 26 10.84 1.68 5.92
CA GLU A 26 11.10 2.71 6.93
C GLU A 26 11.54 2.09 8.27
N THR A 27 10.96 0.94 8.66
CA THR A 27 11.40 0.21 9.86
C THR A 27 12.79 -0.40 9.69
N MET A 28 13.09 -1.02 8.55
CA MET A 28 14.43 -1.53 8.24
C MET A 28 15.47 -0.42 8.21
N GLU A 29 15.17 0.73 7.59
CA GLU A 29 16.04 1.91 7.59
C GLU A 29 16.39 2.35 9.01
N GLY A 30 15.40 2.38 9.89
CA GLY A 30 15.58 2.69 11.30
C GLY A 30 16.55 1.73 12.01
N LEU A 31 16.49 0.42 11.70
CA LEU A 31 17.40 -0.57 12.26
C LEU A 31 18.85 -0.34 11.82
N PHE A 32 19.07 0.00 10.54
CA PHE A 32 20.41 0.32 10.04
C PHE A 32 20.98 1.60 10.68
N ARG A 33 20.15 2.67 10.80
CA ARG A 33 20.53 3.90 11.53
C ARG A 33 20.92 3.61 12.98
N ALA A 34 20.14 2.80 13.68
CA ALA A 34 20.43 2.42 15.07
C ALA A 34 21.73 1.61 15.19
N ARG A 35 22.14 0.88 14.14
CA ARG A 35 23.39 0.13 14.08
C ARG A 35 24.60 1.01 13.68
N GLY A 36 24.37 2.27 13.26
CA GLY A 36 25.42 3.24 12.91
C GLY A 36 25.80 3.24 11.43
N TYR A 37 24.90 2.82 10.55
CA TYR A 37 25.03 3.00 9.10
C TYR A 37 24.58 4.41 8.68
N ASP A 38 25.28 4.98 7.68
CA ASP A 38 24.88 6.23 7.05
C ASP A 38 23.88 5.96 5.91
N VAL A 39 22.64 6.41 6.07
CA VAL A 39 21.59 6.25 5.05
C VAL A 39 21.78 7.33 3.98
N VAL A 40 21.94 6.90 2.73
CA VAL A 40 22.17 7.75 1.57
C VAL A 40 21.10 7.53 0.49
N PRO A 41 20.88 8.50 -0.43
CA PRO A 41 20.04 8.32 -1.60
C PRO A 41 20.42 7.08 -2.42
N PHE A 42 19.42 6.40 -3.01
CA PHE A 42 19.62 5.16 -3.75
C PHE A 42 20.52 5.33 -5.00
N GLU A 43 20.58 6.54 -5.53
CA GLU A 43 21.39 6.94 -6.67
C GLU A 43 22.87 7.02 -6.34
N GLU A 44 23.21 7.20 -5.07
CA GLU A 44 24.59 7.29 -4.61
C GLU A 44 25.26 5.90 -4.53
N ARG A 45 26.58 5.92 -4.56
CA ARG A 45 27.36 4.71 -4.29
C ARG A 45 27.32 4.37 -2.80
N ALA A 46 26.71 3.21 -2.48
CA ALA A 46 26.58 2.69 -1.13
C ALA A 46 27.32 1.34 -0.99
N ASP A 47 27.68 0.99 0.24
CA ASP A 47 28.29 -0.30 0.58
C ASP A 47 27.22 -1.41 0.67
N VAL A 48 26.00 -1.01 1.01
CA VAL A 48 24.84 -1.89 1.12
C VAL A 48 23.66 -1.28 0.38
N TYR A 49 22.94 -2.08 -0.40
CA TYR A 49 21.66 -1.71 -0.98
C TYR A 49 20.57 -2.64 -0.44
N VAL A 50 19.54 -2.08 0.19
CA VAL A 50 18.36 -2.82 0.67
C VAL A 50 17.19 -2.54 -0.27
N ILE A 51 16.69 -3.58 -0.93
CA ILE A 51 15.61 -3.47 -1.92
C ILE A 51 14.42 -4.28 -1.44
N ASN A 52 13.37 -3.58 -0.99
CA ASN A 52 12.10 -4.20 -0.60
C ASN A 52 11.21 -4.37 -1.83
N THR A 53 10.89 -5.60 -2.15
CA THR A 53 10.34 -6.00 -3.45
C THR A 53 8.86 -6.34 -3.38
N CYS A 54 8.19 -6.20 -4.52
CA CYS A 54 6.78 -6.51 -4.71
C CYS A 54 6.61 -7.61 -5.77
N SER A 55 5.59 -8.46 -5.59
CA SER A 55 5.27 -9.57 -6.51
C SER A 55 3.80 -9.61 -6.93
N VAL A 56 3.07 -8.50 -6.80
CA VAL A 56 1.63 -8.47 -7.18
C VAL A 56 1.43 -8.59 -8.69
N THR A 57 2.38 -8.08 -9.50
CA THR A 57 2.32 -8.17 -10.96
C THR A 57 3.67 -8.57 -11.57
N HIS A 58 3.67 -9.14 -12.78
CA HIS A 58 4.91 -9.38 -13.53
C HIS A 58 5.74 -8.10 -13.77
N LEU A 59 5.06 -6.96 -13.91
CA LEU A 59 5.73 -5.66 -14.04
C LEU A 59 6.52 -5.33 -12.77
N SER A 60 5.96 -5.64 -11.60
CA SER A 60 6.63 -5.44 -10.30
C SER A 60 7.89 -6.31 -10.19
N ASP A 61 7.83 -7.59 -10.59
CA ASP A 61 9.00 -8.48 -10.59
C ASP A 61 10.08 -7.96 -11.56
N ARG A 62 9.66 -7.54 -12.77
CA ARG A 62 10.58 -6.96 -13.75
C ARG A 62 11.26 -5.69 -13.21
N LYS A 63 10.50 -4.80 -12.59
CA LYS A 63 11.05 -3.58 -11.96
C LYS A 63 11.99 -3.95 -10.82
N SER A 64 11.66 -4.93 -9.99
CA SER A 64 12.53 -5.43 -8.91
C SER A 64 13.87 -5.87 -9.47
N ARG A 65 13.88 -6.72 -10.51
CA ARG A 65 15.12 -7.17 -11.18
C ARG A 65 15.92 -6.01 -11.81
N GLN A 66 15.22 -5.01 -12.38
CA GLN A 66 15.89 -3.83 -12.94
C GLN A 66 16.61 -3.00 -11.86
N ILE A 67 15.96 -2.79 -10.71
CA ILE A 67 16.54 -2.05 -9.59
C ILE A 67 17.72 -2.80 -8.98
N ILE A 68 17.60 -4.11 -8.77
CA ILE A 68 18.70 -4.96 -8.27
C ILE A 68 19.91 -4.87 -9.20
N ARG A 69 19.72 -5.01 -10.52
CA ARG A 69 20.79 -4.86 -11.51
C ARG A 69 21.36 -3.46 -11.56
N ARG A 70 20.56 -2.42 -11.30
CA ARG A 70 21.05 -1.04 -11.20
C ARG A 70 21.97 -0.88 -10.01
N ALA A 71 21.59 -1.35 -8.83
CA ALA A 71 22.43 -1.34 -7.62
C ALA A 71 23.77 -2.05 -7.86
N SER A 72 23.75 -3.26 -8.44
CA SER A 72 24.96 -4.03 -8.79
C SER A 72 25.89 -3.29 -9.77
N ARG A 73 25.33 -2.52 -10.71
CA ARG A 73 26.16 -1.70 -11.63
C ARG A 73 26.70 -0.45 -10.97
N THR A 74 25.95 0.17 -10.06
CA THR A 74 26.38 1.38 -9.33
C THR A 74 27.57 1.08 -8.41
N ASN A 75 27.54 -0.06 -7.73
CA ASN A 75 28.67 -0.56 -6.94
C ASN A 75 28.77 -2.09 -7.04
N PRO A 76 29.61 -2.64 -7.91
CA PRO A 76 29.76 -4.10 -8.07
C PRO A 76 30.26 -4.83 -6.81
N SER A 77 30.88 -4.12 -5.87
CA SER A 77 31.36 -4.68 -4.59
C SER A 77 30.35 -4.54 -3.44
N ALA A 78 29.19 -3.93 -3.68
CA ALA A 78 28.18 -3.74 -2.64
C ALA A 78 27.51 -5.06 -2.24
N CYS A 79 27.11 -5.14 -0.97
CA CYS A 79 26.19 -6.15 -0.49
C CYS A 79 24.75 -5.74 -0.88
N ILE A 80 24.11 -6.49 -1.77
CA ILE A 80 22.70 -6.25 -2.10
C ILE A 80 21.83 -7.19 -1.28
N ALA A 81 20.99 -6.62 -0.41
CA ALA A 81 19.99 -7.31 0.37
C ALA A 81 18.62 -7.12 -0.29
N VAL A 82 17.95 -8.21 -0.61
CA VAL A 82 16.62 -8.21 -1.23
C VAL A 82 15.62 -8.79 -0.25
N ALA A 83 14.57 -8.04 0.05
CA ALA A 83 13.51 -8.44 0.96
C ALA A 83 12.12 -8.33 0.28
N GLY A 84 11.10 -8.89 0.92
CA GLY A 84 9.70 -8.69 0.55
C GLY A 84 9.11 -9.78 -0.34
N CYS A 85 7.94 -9.46 -0.94
CA CYS A 85 7.10 -10.48 -1.59
C CYS A 85 7.78 -11.22 -2.74
N TYR A 86 8.59 -10.55 -3.57
CA TYR A 86 9.28 -11.24 -4.68
C TYR A 86 10.38 -12.17 -4.16
N ALA A 87 11.14 -11.74 -3.15
CA ALA A 87 12.11 -12.60 -2.49
C ALA A 87 11.45 -13.83 -1.86
N GLN A 88 10.26 -13.66 -1.26
CA GLN A 88 9.50 -14.76 -0.65
C GLN A 88 9.00 -15.79 -1.66
N VAL A 89 8.46 -15.36 -2.81
CA VAL A 89 7.80 -16.27 -3.76
C VAL A 89 8.73 -16.80 -4.85
N SER A 90 9.89 -16.19 -5.07
CA SER A 90 10.86 -16.56 -6.10
C SER A 90 12.30 -16.38 -5.60
N PRO A 91 12.68 -16.98 -4.46
CA PRO A 91 14.00 -16.76 -3.85
C PRO A 91 15.16 -17.19 -4.77
N GLU A 92 15.00 -18.28 -5.49
CA GLU A 92 16.02 -18.78 -6.42
C GLU A 92 16.32 -17.78 -7.56
N GLU A 93 15.26 -17.17 -8.15
CA GLU A 93 15.44 -16.13 -9.16
C GLU A 93 16.18 -14.92 -8.59
N VAL A 94 15.86 -14.51 -7.37
CA VAL A 94 16.47 -13.38 -6.69
C VAL A 94 17.92 -13.67 -6.36
N ARG A 95 18.22 -14.85 -5.79
CA ARG A 95 19.58 -15.29 -5.44
C ARG A 95 20.51 -15.35 -6.65
N ALA A 96 19.98 -15.70 -7.82
CA ALA A 96 20.77 -15.78 -9.06
C ALA A 96 21.15 -14.41 -9.65
N LEU A 97 20.65 -13.29 -9.11
CA LEU A 97 20.96 -11.95 -9.60
C LEU A 97 22.34 -11.49 -9.10
N ALA A 98 23.13 -10.91 -9.99
CA ALA A 98 24.48 -10.46 -9.67
C ALA A 98 24.51 -9.43 -8.53
N GLY A 99 25.39 -9.64 -7.56
CA GLY A 99 25.57 -8.76 -6.40
C GLY A 99 24.62 -9.03 -5.23
N VAL A 100 23.61 -9.90 -5.40
CA VAL A 100 22.73 -10.29 -4.29
C VAL A 100 23.51 -11.16 -3.31
N ARG A 101 23.56 -10.72 -2.06
CA ARG A 101 24.27 -11.36 -0.95
C ARG A 101 23.33 -11.73 0.21
N VAL A 102 22.13 -11.12 0.27
CA VAL A 102 21.11 -11.42 1.28
C VAL A 102 19.76 -11.53 0.61
N VAL A 103 19.04 -12.61 0.89
CA VAL A 103 17.66 -12.84 0.43
C VAL A 103 16.80 -13.12 1.64
N ILE A 104 15.84 -12.22 1.92
CA ILE A 104 14.91 -12.34 3.06
C ILE A 104 13.48 -12.30 2.51
N GLY A 105 12.62 -13.16 3.03
CA GLY A 105 11.21 -13.18 2.68
C GLY A 105 10.42 -12.00 3.25
N THR A 106 9.24 -12.28 3.71
CA THR A 106 8.33 -11.30 4.34
C THR A 106 8.30 -11.41 5.86
N GLU A 107 9.10 -12.27 6.43
CA GLU A 107 9.36 -12.42 7.87
C GLU A 107 10.83 -12.12 8.18
N GLU A 108 11.23 -12.11 9.44
CA GLU A 108 12.60 -11.95 9.94
C GLU A 108 13.30 -10.64 9.55
N ARG A 109 12.54 -9.60 9.16
CA ARG A 109 13.11 -8.29 8.79
C ARG A 109 13.76 -7.57 9.97
N ALA A 110 13.34 -7.90 11.19
CA ALA A 110 13.99 -7.40 12.40
C ALA A 110 15.49 -7.73 12.47
N ARG A 111 15.92 -8.81 11.79
CA ARG A 111 17.29 -9.30 11.75
C ARG A 111 18.07 -8.90 10.50
N ILE A 112 17.49 -8.06 9.62
CA ILE A 112 18.11 -7.74 8.32
C ILE A 112 19.54 -7.19 8.46
N VAL A 113 19.82 -6.40 9.50
CA VAL A 113 21.16 -5.86 9.73
C VAL A 113 22.14 -6.96 10.08
N ASP A 114 21.74 -7.94 10.89
CA ASP A 114 22.59 -9.07 11.27
C ASP A 114 22.93 -9.92 10.04
N TYR A 115 21.96 -10.21 9.16
CA TYR A 115 22.16 -10.94 7.91
C TYR A 115 23.10 -10.19 6.93
N VAL A 116 22.95 -8.87 6.83
CA VAL A 116 23.87 -8.04 6.02
C VAL A 116 25.27 -8.06 6.60
N GLU A 117 25.43 -7.93 7.92
CA GLU A 117 26.73 -8.00 8.57
C GLU A 117 27.38 -9.39 8.45
N GLU A 118 26.60 -10.46 8.44
CA GLU A 118 27.06 -11.81 8.16
C GLU A 118 27.57 -11.93 6.72
N ALA A 119 26.77 -11.49 5.74
CA ALA A 119 27.14 -11.50 4.32
C ALA A 119 28.39 -10.66 4.03
N LEU A 120 28.62 -9.56 4.76
CA LEU A 120 29.84 -8.75 4.62
C LEU A 120 31.11 -9.44 5.14
N ARG A 121 30.98 -10.48 6.00
CA ARG A 121 32.13 -11.20 6.61
C ARG A 121 32.47 -12.50 5.91
N ALA A 122 31.50 -13.13 5.30
CA ALA A 122 31.63 -14.45 4.68
C ALA A 122 31.38 -14.37 3.18
N ASP A 123 31.97 -15.27 2.41
CA ASP A 123 31.58 -15.48 1.02
C ASP A 123 30.29 -16.28 0.94
N GLY A 124 29.46 -15.97 -0.07
CA GLY A 124 28.17 -16.66 -0.29
C GLY A 124 26.96 -15.76 -0.11
N VAL A 125 25.79 -16.36 -0.19
CA VAL A 125 24.50 -15.68 -0.03
C VAL A 125 23.87 -16.15 1.28
N VAL A 126 23.48 -15.19 2.12
CA VAL A 126 22.64 -15.45 3.31
C VAL A 126 21.19 -15.48 2.84
N GLU A 127 20.52 -16.58 3.04
CA GLU A 127 19.12 -16.76 2.63
C GLU A 127 18.25 -17.12 3.85
N GLU A 128 17.22 -16.31 4.09
CA GLU A 128 16.24 -16.53 5.14
C GLU A 128 14.83 -16.46 4.56
N ILE A 129 14.33 -17.61 4.12
CA ILE A 129 12.99 -17.78 3.56
C ILE A 129 12.22 -18.74 4.45
N THR A 130 11.32 -18.17 5.26
CA THR A 130 10.48 -18.96 6.16
C THR A 130 9.22 -19.47 5.44
N ASP A 131 8.66 -20.56 5.91
CA ASP A 131 7.30 -20.98 5.51
C ASP A 131 6.28 -20.02 6.14
N VAL A 132 5.88 -19.01 5.38
CA VAL A 132 4.93 -18.00 5.84
C VAL A 132 3.58 -18.59 6.25
N MET A 133 3.22 -19.80 5.75
CA MET A 133 1.98 -20.45 6.14
C MET A 133 1.99 -20.94 7.60
N GLN A 134 3.17 -21.03 8.20
CA GLN A 134 3.36 -21.34 9.63
C GLN A 134 3.48 -20.10 10.52
N ALA A 135 3.67 -18.91 9.95
CA ALA A 135 3.81 -17.69 10.71
C ALA A 135 2.50 -17.34 11.44
N ARG A 136 2.59 -17.04 12.74
CA ARG A 136 1.43 -16.75 13.60
C ARG A 136 1.55 -15.44 14.36
N ALA A 137 2.73 -14.87 14.45
CA ALA A 137 2.97 -13.64 15.18
C ALA A 137 3.16 -12.46 14.25
N PHE A 138 2.60 -11.31 14.59
CA PHE A 138 2.90 -10.07 13.91
C PHE A 138 4.34 -9.65 14.22
N GLU A 139 5.13 -9.35 13.19
CA GLU A 139 6.50 -8.86 13.36
C GLU A 139 6.45 -7.37 13.75
N ASP A 140 6.46 -7.11 15.07
CA ASP A 140 6.37 -5.75 15.63
C ASP A 140 7.75 -5.08 15.64
N ILE A 141 8.19 -4.57 14.49
CA ILE A 141 9.41 -3.77 14.39
C ILE A 141 9.04 -2.31 14.69
N PRO A 142 9.61 -1.70 15.75
CA PRO A 142 9.36 -0.30 16.06
C PRO A 142 9.88 0.64 14.97
N LEU A 143 9.16 1.73 14.72
CA LEU A 143 9.68 2.83 13.92
C LEU A 143 10.83 3.52 14.67
N HIS A 144 11.99 3.59 14.03
CA HIS A 144 13.15 4.32 14.48
C HIS A 144 13.44 5.48 13.52
N GLY A 145 13.32 6.70 13.99
CA GLY A 145 13.51 7.91 13.18
C GLY A 145 12.20 8.48 12.60
N VAL A 146 12.31 9.60 11.94
CA VAL A 146 11.19 10.29 11.31
C VAL A 146 11.15 9.90 9.84
N PRO A 147 10.07 9.32 9.33
CA PRO A 147 9.91 9.09 7.90
C PRO A 147 10.03 10.41 7.11
N HIS A 148 10.66 10.38 5.94
CA HIS A 148 10.85 11.55 5.08
C HIS A 148 9.56 11.99 4.34
N ARG A 149 8.39 11.71 4.92
CA ARG A 149 7.07 11.95 4.33
C ARG A 149 6.26 12.89 5.21
N THR A 150 5.22 13.46 4.64
CA THR A 150 4.26 14.31 5.35
C THR A 150 3.13 13.51 5.98
N ARG A 151 2.85 12.31 5.46
CA ARG A 151 1.92 11.33 6.05
C ARG A 151 2.69 10.10 6.50
N ALA A 152 2.38 9.59 7.68
CA ALA A 152 2.92 8.33 8.14
C ALA A 152 2.02 7.16 7.73
N PHE A 153 2.64 6.03 7.42
CA PHE A 153 1.96 4.75 7.33
C PHE A 153 2.22 3.95 8.61
N LEU A 154 1.20 3.34 9.17
CA LEU A 154 1.34 2.42 10.29
C LEU A 154 0.73 1.07 9.89
N LYS A 155 1.59 0.08 9.69
CA LYS A 155 1.15 -1.30 9.47
C LYS A 155 0.62 -1.89 10.76
N ILE A 156 -0.67 -2.25 10.77
CA ILE A 156 -1.35 -2.85 11.92
C ILE A 156 -1.76 -4.29 11.66
N GLU A 157 -1.71 -4.73 10.40
CA GLU A 157 -2.08 -6.08 10.00
C GLU A 157 -1.18 -6.54 8.84
N ASP A 158 -0.94 -7.85 8.74
CA ASP A 158 -0.24 -8.52 7.64
C ASP A 158 -0.87 -9.89 7.36
N GLY A 159 -0.79 -10.31 6.09
CA GLY A 159 -1.31 -11.59 5.64
C GLY A 159 -2.74 -11.54 5.14
N CYS A 160 -3.20 -12.64 4.49
CA CYS A 160 -4.55 -12.75 3.95
C CYS A 160 -4.92 -14.21 3.74
N GLN A 161 -6.17 -14.57 4.04
CA GLN A 161 -6.71 -15.92 3.88
C GLN A 161 -7.88 -16.00 2.89
N ASN A 162 -8.10 -14.97 2.06
CA ASN A 162 -9.18 -14.96 1.07
C ASN A 162 -8.92 -15.87 -0.15
N PHE A 163 -7.66 -16.19 -0.44
CA PHE A 163 -7.27 -17.05 -1.55
C PHE A 163 -8.01 -16.73 -2.86
N CYS A 164 -8.15 -15.43 -3.18
CA CYS A 164 -8.67 -15.02 -4.48
C CYS A 164 -7.87 -15.70 -5.58
N SER A 165 -8.52 -16.20 -6.63
CA SER A 165 -7.90 -17.11 -7.60
C SER A 165 -6.72 -16.52 -8.37
N PHE A 166 -6.57 -15.20 -8.39
CA PHE A 166 -5.48 -14.46 -9.06
C PHE A 166 -4.35 -14.04 -8.11
N CYS A 167 -4.55 -14.17 -6.80
CA CYS A 167 -3.73 -13.46 -5.81
C CYS A 167 -2.60 -14.34 -5.27
N ILE A 168 -1.38 -13.80 -5.33
CA ILE A 168 -0.18 -14.44 -4.78
C ILE A 168 0.05 -14.11 -3.29
N ILE A 169 -0.68 -13.14 -2.76
CA ILE A 169 -0.42 -12.59 -1.41
C ILE A 169 -0.53 -13.63 -0.29
N PRO A 170 -1.52 -14.53 -0.25
CA PRO A 170 -1.55 -15.57 0.77
C PRO A 170 -0.26 -16.40 0.85
N TYR A 171 0.35 -16.66 -0.30
CA TYR A 171 1.59 -17.44 -0.42
C TYR A 171 2.85 -16.61 -0.13
N ALA A 172 2.74 -15.28 -0.25
CA ALA A 172 3.85 -14.38 0.04
C ALA A 172 3.87 -13.89 1.50
N ARG A 173 2.70 -13.83 2.18
CA ARG A 173 2.59 -13.22 3.51
C ARG A 173 1.92 -14.10 4.56
N GLY A 174 1.37 -15.25 4.16
CA GLY A 174 0.73 -16.19 5.05
C GLY A 174 -0.61 -15.73 5.62
N PRO A 175 -1.06 -16.36 6.73
CA PRO A 175 -2.31 -16.02 7.39
C PRO A 175 -2.28 -14.63 8.02
N VAL A 176 -3.48 -14.16 8.39
CA VAL A 176 -3.65 -12.87 9.10
C VAL A 176 -2.86 -12.85 10.40
N LYS A 177 -2.12 -11.77 10.60
CA LYS A 177 -1.36 -11.45 11.81
C LYS A 177 -1.60 -9.98 12.15
N SER A 178 -2.06 -9.71 13.34
CA SER A 178 -2.46 -8.38 13.77
C SER A 178 -1.52 -7.81 14.82
N ARG A 179 -1.22 -6.52 14.72
CA ARG A 179 -0.46 -5.79 15.74
C ARG A 179 -1.34 -5.59 16.97
N PRO A 180 -0.88 -5.94 18.19
CA PRO A 180 -1.65 -5.71 19.41
C PRO A 180 -2.01 -4.23 19.62
N LEU A 181 -3.21 -3.93 20.16
CA LEU A 181 -3.68 -2.55 20.37
C LEU A 181 -2.70 -1.69 21.17
N ALA A 182 -2.04 -2.26 22.19
CA ALA A 182 -1.03 -1.55 22.96
C ALA A 182 0.18 -1.12 22.11
N ALA A 183 0.55 -1.95 21.12
CA ALA A 183 1.63 -1.61 20.18
C ALA A 183 1.16 -0.56 19.16
N VAL A 184 -0.11 -0.61 18.71
CA VAL A 184 -0.71 0.44 17.89
C VAL A 184 -0.63 1.79 18.63
N ALA A 185 -1.06 1.84 19.90
CA ALA A 185 -1.00 3.05 20.72
C ALA A 185 0.42 3.63 20.81
N ARG A 186 1.41 2.79 21.15
CA ARG A 186 2.82 3.23 21.28
C ARG A 186 3.38 3.82 19.97
N GLU A 187 3.10 3.19 18.85
CA GLU A 187 3.61 3.68 17.55
C GLU A 187 2.88 4.96 17.14
N MET A 188 1.58 5.08 17.39
CA MET A 188 0.81 6.30 17.13
C MET A 188 1.34 7.48 17.95
N GLU A 189 1.68 7.28 19.24
CA GLU A 189 2.29 8.32 20.08
C GLU A 189 3.65 8.79 19.52
N LYS A 190 4.50 7.85 19.06
CA LYS A 190 5.79 8.18 18.44
C LYS A 190 5.60 9.01 17.16
N LEU A 191 4.65 8.63 16.31
CA LEU A 191 4.36 9.35 15.07
C LEU A 191 3.84 10.77 15.36
N ALA A 192 2.94 10.93 16.31
CA ALA A 192 2.44 12.25 16.70
C ALA A 192 3.54 13.13 17.32
N ALA A 193 4.39 12.55 18.18
CA ALA A 193 5.55 13.24 18.75
C ALA A 193 6.59 13.65 17.68
N ALA A 194 6.69 12.87 16.59
CA ALA A 194 7.50 13.22 15.42
C ALA A 194 6.87 14.27 14.51
N GLY A 195 5.66 14.78 14.85
CA GLY A 195 5.00 15.88 14.15
C GLY A 195 4.05 15.46 13.03
N PHE A 196 3.79 14.15 12.82
CA PHE A 196 2.84 13.72 11.81
C PHE A 196 1.40 14.12 12.15
N ARG A 197 0.75 14.83 11.21
CA ARG A 197 -0.65 15.27 11.33
C ARG A 197 -1.64 14.25 10.76
N GLU A 198 -1.22 13.46 9.77
CA GLU A 198 -2.01 12.39 9.19
C GLU A 198 -1.29 11.04 9.31
N VAL A 199 -2.02 10.03 9.79
CA VAL A 199 -1.58 8.63 9.82
C VAL A 199 -2.56 7.77 9.04
N VAL A 200 -2.02 6.89 8.19
CA VAL A 200 -2.78 5.89 7.45
C VAL A 200 -2.55 4.53 8.09
N LEU A 201 -3.56 3.97 8.75
CA LEU A 201 -3.50 2.57 9.18
C LEU A 201 -3.52 1.68 7.93
N THR A 202 -2.55 0.81 7.82
CA THR A 202 -2.38 -0.03 6.63
C THR A 202 -2.21 -1.49 6.99
N GLY A 203 -2.61 -2.35 6.10
CA GLY A 203 -2.48 -3.81 6.17
C GLY A 203 -2.66 -4.42 4.79
N ILE A 204 -2.62 -5.72 4.75
CA ILE A 204 -2.93 -6.52 3.56
C ILE A 204 -4.43 -6.82 3.51
N HIS A 205 -5.03 -7.14 4.66
CA HIS A 205 -6.42 -7.51 4.82
C HIS A 205 -6.98 -6.85 6.10
N LEU A 206 -7.02 -5.51 6.10
CA LEU A 206 -7.33 -4.71 7.28
C LEU A 206 -8.65 -5.08 7.98
N GLY A 207 -9.68 -5.47 7.22
CA GLY A 207 -10.98 -5.85 7.79
C GLY A 207 -10.91 -7.10 8.68
N ALA A 208 -9.91 -7.97 8.45
CA ALA A 208 -9.66 -9.14 9.27
C ALA A 208 -8.80 -8.84 10.52
N TYR A 209 -8.46 -7.57 10.79
CA TYR A 209 -7.68 -7.20 11.97
C TYR A 209 -8.28 -7.77 13.26
N GLY A 210 -7.42 -8.39 14.06
CA GLY A 210 -7.72 -8.87 15.40
C GLY A 210 -8.29 -10.29 15.48
N ILE A 211 -8.60 -10.95 14.36
CA ILE A 211 -9.15 -12.32 14.38
C ILE A 211 -8.18 -13.35 15.00
N ASP A 212 -6.89 -13.06 14.96
CA ASP A 212 -5.78 -13.86 15.50
C ASP A 212 -5.38 -13.46 16.91
N LEU A 213 -5.85 -12.31 17.40
CA LEU A 213 -5.49 -11.81 18.72
C LEU A 213 -6.41 -12.36 19.82
N PRO A 214 -5.90 -12.54 21.06
CA PRO A 214 -6.76 -12.74 22.23
C PRO A 214 -7.81 -11.62 22.33
N GLN A 215 -9.03 -11.93 22.78
CA GLN A 215 -10.16 -10.98 22.89
C GLN A 215 -10.70 -10.46 21.55
N ARG A 216 -10.10 -10.82 20.42
CA ARG A 216 -10.53 -10.48 19.04
C ARG A 216 -10.95 -9.01 18.88
N PRO A 217 -10.06 -8.06 19.16
CA PRO A 217 -10.37 -6.65 18.93
C PRO A 217 -10.66 -6.41 17.44
N THR A 218 -11.55 -5.48 17.16
CA THR A 218 -11.95 -5.14 15.79
C THR A 218 -11.06 -4.06 15.18
N LEU A 219 -11.16 -3.85 13.86
CA LEU A 219 -10.54 -2.71 13.21
C LEU A 219 -11.04 -1.37 13.78
N ALA A 220 -12.33 -1.29 14.19
CA ALA A 220 -12.86 -0.11 14.84
C ALA A 220 -12.17 0.16 16.18
N ASP A 221 -11.81 -0.87 16.95
CA ASP A 221 -11.04 -0.71 18.20
C ASP A 221 -9.62 -0.21 17.93
N ALA A 222 -8.97 -0.68 16.86
CA ALA A 222 -7.67 -0.14 16.43
C ALA A 222 -7.78 1.33 16.02
N CYS A 223 -8.83 1.71 15.29
CA CYS A 223 -9.09 3.11 14.93
C CYS A 223 -9.34 3.99 16.15
N ARG A 224 -10.16 3.53 17.11
CA ARG A 224 -10.38 4.26 18.38
C ARG A 224 -9.09 4.43 19.16
N THR A 225 -8.26 3.40 19.18
CA THR A 225 -6.95 3.46 19.83
C THR A 225 -6.07 4.51 19.17
N ALA A 226 -5.99 4.52 17.85
CA ALA A 226 -5.24 5.53 17.09
C ALA A 226 -5.79 6.95 17.30
N LEU A 227 -7.11 7.12 17.36
CA LEU A 227 -7.77 8.42 17.53
C LEU A 227 -7.61 9.01 18.95
N ARG A 228 -7.20 8.23 19.95
CA ARG A 228 -6.86 8.75 21.29
C ARG A 228 -5.55 9.54 21.28
N THR A 229 -4.73 9.41 20.26
CA THR A 229 -3.43 10.05 20.17
C THR A 229 -3.58 11.57 20.04
N GLN A 230 -2.93 12.31 20.94
CA GLN A 230 -2.89 13.77 20.90
C GLN A 230 -2.00 14.24 19.73
N GLY A 231 -2.39 15.34 19.08
CA GLY A 231 -1.66 15.90 17.94
C GLY A 231 -2.04 15.30 16.59
N LEU A 232 -2.68 14.12 16.54
CA LEU A 232 -3.24 13.59 15.31
C LEU A 232 -4.40 14.46 14.81
N ARG A 233 -4.34 14.87 13.55
CA ARG A 233 -5.36 15.71 12.91
C ARG A 233 -6.18 14.94 11.89
N ARG A 234 -5.64 13.85 11.31
CA ARG A 234 -6.35 12.99 10.37
C ARG A 234 -5.91 11.53 10.49
N LEU A 235 -6.88 10.65 10.64
CA LEU A 235 -6.74 9.20 10.53
C LEU A 235 -7.34 8.73 9.21
N ARG A 236 -6.64 7.88 8.49
CA ARG A 236 -7.11 7.29 7.25
C ARG A 236 -6.91 5.77 7.28
N LEU A 237 -7.75 5.04 6.56
CA LEU A 237 -7.57 3.61 6.34
C LEU A 237 -6.94 3.31 4.98
N GLY A 238 -6.21 2.23 4.91
CA GLY A 238 -5.82 1.56 3.69
C GLY A 238 -6.99 0.86 3.01
N SER A 239 -6.71 -0.19 2.25
CA SER A 239 -7.70 -0.99 1.54
C SER A 239 -8.50 -1.88 2.51
N LEU A 240 -9.81 -1.97 2.28
CA LEU A 240 -10.76 -2.77 3.06
C LEU A 240 -11.54 -3.71 2.13
N GLU A 241 -11.67 -4.96 2.50
CA GLU A 241 -12.62 -5.83 1.83
C GLU A 241 -14.07 -5.35 2.09
N SER A 242 -14.86 -5.30 1.03
CA SER A 242 -16.21 -4.72 1.08
C SER A 242 -17.13 -5.42 2.08
N VAL A 243 -17.01 -6.74 2.22
CA VAL A 243 -17.84 -7.56 3.12
C VAL A 243 -17.49 -7.40 4.61
N GLU A 244 -16.45 -6.65 4.95
CA GLU A 244 -15.92 -6.52 6.32
C GLU A 244 -16.19 -5.13 6.93
N LEU A 245 -16.94 -4.28 6.25
CA LEU A 245 -17.36 -2.99 6.76
C LEU A 245 -18.44 -3.18 7.84
N SER A 246 -18.03 -3.06 9.11
CA SER A 246 -18.97 -3.12 10.23
C SER A 246 -19.70 -1.78 10.42
N GLU A 247 -20.92 -1.84 10.95
CA GLU A 247 -21.70 -0.65 11.32
C GLU A 247 -20.93 0.21 12.36
N ASP A 248 -20.21 -0.43 13.25
CA ASP A 248 -19.36 0.23 14.26
C ASP A 248 -18.24 1.06 13.62
N LEU A 249 -17.57 0.52 12.58
CA LEU A 249 -16.56 1.27 11.82
C LEU A 249 -17.20 2.43 11.03
N LEU A 250 -18.34 2.19 10.37
CA LEU A 250 -19.05 3.25 9.65
C LEU A 250 -19.52 4.37 10.57
N SER A 251 -20.01 4.02 11.77
CA SER A 251 -20.38 5.00 12.79
C SER A 251 -19.17 5.86 13.19
N LEU A 252 -18.00 5.25 13.35
CA LEU A 252 -16.78 5.98 13.67
C LEU A 252 -16.36 6.93 12.54
N VAL A 253 -16.39 6.47 11.29
CA VAL A 253 -16.11 7.33 10.12
C VAL A 253 -17.06 8.53 10.04
N ARG A 254 -18.33 8.34 10.42
CA ARG A 254 -19.34 9.39 10.42
C ARG A 254 -19.16 10.40 11.55
N THR A 255 -18.82 9.94 12.76
CA THR A 255 -18.92 10.75 13.98
C THR A 255 -17.59 11.37 14.43
N GLU A 256 -16.45 10.84 13.99
CA GLU A 256 -15.14 11.37 14.37
C GLU A 256 -14.61 12.33 13.28
N PRO A 257 -14.56 13.64 13.53
CA PRO A 257 -14.15 14.63 12.53
C PRO A 257 -12.71 14.46 12.02
N ARG A 258 -11.85 13.79 12.79
CA ARG A 258 -10.48 13.48 12.39
C ARG A 258 -10.38 12.22 11.52
N PHE A 259 -11.47 11.48 11.35
CA PHE A 259 -11.48 10.34 10.44
C PHE A 259 -11.67 10.85 9.01
N ALA A 260 -10.75 10.51 8.11
CA ALA A 260 -10.85 10.89 6.70
C ALA A 260 -12.09 10.25 6.07
N PRO A 261 -13.02 11.02 5.47
CA PRO A 261 -14.22 10.47 4.84
C PRO A 261 -13.89 9.86 3.47
N HIS A 262 -13.03 8.85 3.47
CA HIS A 262 -12.56 8.13 2.29
C HIS A 262 -12.40 6.64 2.62
N LEU A 263 -13.00 5.79 1.80
CA LEU A 263 -12.87 4.33 1.88
C LEU A 263 -12.36 3.78 0.54
N HIS A 264 -11.37 2.91 0.61
CA HIS A 264 -10.90 2.17 -0.55
C HIS A 264 -11.47 0.74 -0.47
N LEU A 265 -12.41 0.43 -1.36
CA LEU A 265 -13.17 -0.81 -1.40
C LEU A 265 -12.95 -1.50 -2.75
N PRO A 266 -12.02 -2.48 -2.85
CA PRO A 266 -11.72 -3.17 -4.09
C PRO A 266 -12.91 -3.98 -4.59
N LEU A 267 -13.47 -3.60 -5.75
CA LEU A 267 -14.52 -4.34 -6.45
C LEU A 267 -13.96 -5.53 -7.21
N GLN A 268 -12.77 -5.39 -7.76
CA GLN A 268 -12.02 -6.32 -8.59
C GLN A 268 -12.63 -6.56 -9.98
N ALA A 269 -13.93 -6.82 -10.12
CA ALA A 269 -14.63 -6.95 -11.41
C ALA A 269 -16.10 -6.48 -11.29
N GLY A 270 -16.67 -5.96 -12.37
CA GLY A 270 -18.07 -5.52 -12.42
C GLY A 270 -19.01 -6.54 -13.08
N SER A 271 -18.63 -7.80 -13.16
CA SER A 271 -19.44 -8.92 -13.66
C SER A 271 -19.44 -10.05 -12.65
N ASP A 272 -20.62 -10.61 -12.35
CA ASP A 272 -20.77 -11.71 -11.39
C ASP A 272 -20.06 -13.00 -11.85
N ASN A 273 -20.00 -13.25 -13.16
CA ASN A 273 -19.25 -14.38 -13.72
C ASN A 273 -17.76 -14.27 -13.39
N VAL A 274 -17.19 -13.08 -13.59
CA VAL A 274 -15.79 -12.81 -13.31
C VAL A 274 -15.52 -12.80 -11.80
N LEU A 275 -16.37 -12.20 -10.98
CA LEU A 275 -16.26 -12.21 -9.52
C LEU A 275 -16.25 -13.64 -8.97
N ARG A 276 -17.14 -14.50 -9.45
CA ARG A 276 -17.19 -15.93 -9.09
C ARG A 276 -15.90 -16.65 -9.50
N ALA A 277 -15.42 -16.40 -10.73
CA ALA A 277 -14.17 -16.98 -11.22
C ALA A 277 -12.94 -16.48 -10.45
N MET A 278 -12.99 -15.27 -9.91
CA MET A 278 -11.97 -14.68 -9.02
C MET A 278 -12.02 -15.24 -7.59
N ASN A 279 -12.99 -16.10 -7.24
CA ASN A 279 -13.27 -16.55 -5.88
C ASN A 279 -13.62 -15.39 -4.94
N ARG A 280 -14.48 -14.45 -5.42
CA ARG A 280 -15.03 -13.38 -4.58
C ARG A 280 -16.32 -13.85 -3.91
N HIS A 281 -16.51 -13.45 -2.66
CA HIS A 281 -17.64 -13.90 -1.82
C HIS A 281 -18.80 -12.89 -1.83
N TYR A 282 -18.93 -12.10 -2.89
CA TYR A 282 -20.03 -11.17 -3.13
C TYR A 282 -20.30 -11.08 -4.65
N ASP A 283 -21.49 -10.61 -4.98
CA ASP A 283 -21.91 -10.26 -6.34
C ASP A 283 -22.01 -8.73 -6.51
N THR A 284 -22.27 -8.28 -7.73
CA THR A 284 -22.42 -6.87 -8.06
C THR A 284 -23.59 -6.22 -7.32
N ALA A 285 -24.70 -6.95 -7.12
CA ALA A 285 -25.85 -6.44 -6.40
C ALA A 285 -25.57 -6.23 -4.91
N ALA A 286 -24.85 -7.15 -4.27
CA ALA A 286 -24.44 -7.00 -2.87
C ALA A 286 -23.47 -5.81 -2.71
N PHE A 287 -22.53 -5.66 -3.65
CA PHE A 287 -21.60 -4.54 -3.64
C PHE A 287 -22.31 -3.19 -3.83
N ALA A 288 -23.27 -3.11 -4.76
CA ALA A 288 -24.07 -1.90 -4.98
C ALA A 288 -24.88 -1.51 -3.72
N ARG A 289 -25.51 -2.49 -3.06
CA ARG A 289 -26.22 -2.25 -1.78
C ARG A 289 -25.28 -1.70 -0.71
N LEU A 290 -24.11 -2.32 -0.56
CA LEU A 290 -23.11 -1.84 0.38
C LEU A 290 -22.71 -0.38 0.13
N LEU A 291 -22.43 0.00 -1.13
CA LEU A 291 -22.08 1.38 -1.46
C LEU A 291 -23.23 2.37 -1.15
N ALA A 292 -24.46 1.96 -1.40
CA ALA A 292 -25.63 2.77 -1.07
C ALA A 292 -25.76 2.98 0.47
N ASP A 293 -25.52 1.92 1.24
CA ASP A 293 -25.55 1.98 2.71
C ASP A 293 -24.41 2.84 3.26
N VAL A 294 -23.19 2.70 2.72
CA VAL A 294 -22.03 3.54 3.09
C VAL A 294 -22.31 5.01 2.82
N ARG A 295 -22.83 5.36 1.63
CA ARG A 295 -23.13 6.75 1.27
C ARG A 295 -24.27 7.34 2.12
N ARG A 296 -25.23 6.50 2.51
CA ARG A 296 -26.30 6.91 3.43
C ARG A 296 -25.76 7.14 4.84
N ALA A 297 -24.89 6.26 5.30
CA ALA A 297 -24.27 6.36 6.63
C ALA A 297 -23.29 7.52 6.75
N VAL A 298 -22.51 7.80 5.70
CA VAL A 298 -21.46 8.83 5.66
C VAL A 298 -21.66 9.72 4.43
N PRO A 299 -22.55 10.73 4.49
CA PRO A 299 -22.74 11.65 3.38
C PRO A 299 -21.45 12.33 2.93
N GLY A 300 -21.19 12.37 1.62
CA GLY A 300 -19.98 12.95 1.05
C GLY A 300 -18.73 12.06 1.12
N VAL A 301 -18.85 10.81 1.57
CA VAL A 301 -17.72 9.86 1.56
C VAL A 301 -17.19 9.63 0.15
N ALA A 302 -15.88 9.74 0.00
CA ALA A 302 -15.18 9.33 -1.22
C ALA A 302 -14.96 7.82 -1.21
N ILE A 303 -15.40 7.13 -2.26
CA ILE A 303 -15.16 5.70 -2.41
C ILE A 303 -14.23 5.49 -3.61
N SER A 304 -13.09 4.86 -3.36
CA SER A 304 -12.16 4.43 -4.39
C SER A 304 -12.14 2.90 -4.50
N THR A 305 -11.73 2.39 -5.67
CA THR A 305 -11.76 0.95 -5.95
C THR A 305 -10.61 0.50 -6.84
N ASP A 306 -10.36 -0.81 -6.85
CA ASP A 306 -9.48 -1.49 -7.81
C ASP A 306 -10.32 -2.33 -8.76
N ILE A 307 -9.94 -2.34 -10.06
CA ILE A 307 -10.56 -3.14 -11.12
C ILE A 307 -9.47 -3.89 -11.89
N ILE A 308 -9.66 -5.18 -12.07
CA ILE A 308 -8.85 -6.04 -12.93
C ILE A 308 -9.65 -6.32 -14.20
N VAL A 309 -9.05 -6.09 -15.37
CA VAL A 309 -9.65 -6.35 -16.67
C VAL A 309 -8.87 -7.42 -17.43
N GLY A 310 -9.55 -8.19 -18.28
CA GLY A 310 -8.94 -9.28 -19.03
C GLY A 310 -8.57 -10.47 -18.16
N PHE A 311 -9.37 -10.73 -17.13
CA PHE A 311 -9.27 -11.96 -16.32
C PHE A 311 -9.57 -13.18 -17.20
N PRO A 312 -8.91 -14.36 -16.99
CA PRO A 312 -9.19 -15.55 -17.77
C PRO A 312 -10.68 -15.87 -17.85
N GLY A 313 -11.20 -16.06 -19.07
CA GLY A 313 -12.61 -16.32 -19.34
C GLY A 313 -13.53 -15.11 -19.33
N GLU A 314 -13.03 -13.87 -19.10
CA GLU A 314 -13.84 -12.64 -19.22
C GLU A 314 -14.27 -12.43 -20.68
N THR A 315 -15.56 -12.50 -20.96
CA THR A 315 -16.11 -12.21 -22.31
C THR A 315 -16.18 -10.72 -22.59
N GLU A 316 -16.56 -10.32 -23.82
CA GLU A 316 -16.78 -8.89 -24.09
C GLU A 316 -18.06 -8.38 -23.43
N GLU A 317 -19.06 -9.25 -23.28
CA GLU A 317 -20.29 -8.96 -22.54
C GLU A 317 -20.02 -8.75 -21.05
N ASP A 318 -19.17 -9.60 -20.42
CA ASP A 318 -18.73 -9.40 -19.04
C ASP A 318 -18.00 -8.07 -18.85
N PHE A 319 -17.11 -7.75 -19.79
CA PHE A 319 -16.36 -6.50 -19.75
C PHE A 319 -17.28 -5.27 -19.95
N ALA A 320 -18.23 -5.33 -20.88
CA ALA A 320 -19.21 -4.26 -21.11
C ALA A 320 -20.09 -4.04 -19.87
N ALA A 321 -20.63 -5.13 -19.31
CA ALA A 321 -21.39 -5.09 -18.06
C ALA A 321 -20.57 -4.47 -16.92
N GLY A 322 -19.28 -4.83 -16.83
CA GLY A 322 -18.35 -4.25 -15.87
C GLY A 322 -18.17 -2.74 -16.02
N MET A 323 -18.03 -2.24 -17.25
CA MET A 323 -17.95 -0.79 -17.50
C MET A 323 -19.23 -0.06 -17.09
N ASP A 324 -20.39 -0.65 -17.39
CA ASP A 324 -21.68 -0.04 -17.04
C ASP A 324 -21.89 -0.04 -15.51
N PHE A 325 -21.50 -1.12 -14.86
CA PHE A 325 -21.57 -1.22 -13.39
C PHE A 325 -20.70 -0.15 -12.72
N VAL A 326 -19.45 0.03 -13.12
CA VAL A 326 -18.60 1.05 -12.48
C VAL A 326 -19.09 2.48 -12.72
N ARG A 327 -19.70 2.76 -13.90
CA ARG A 327 -20.35 4.06 -14.15
C ARG A 327 -21.50 4.31 -13.17
N GLN A 328 -22.35 3.30 -12.92
CA GLN A 328 -23.45 3.40 -11.96
C GLN A 328 -22.94 3.60 -10.55
N MET A 329 -21.84 2.97 -10.19
CA MET A 329 -21.26 3.06 -8.83
C MET A 329 -20.60 4.41 -8.54
N SER A 330 -20.29 5.23 -9.52
CA SER A 330 -19.79 6.61 -9.35
C SER A 330 -18.63 6.70 -8.35
N PHE A 331 -17.56 5.96 -8.62
CA PHE A 331 -16.37 5.98 -7.76
C PHE A 331 -15.63 7.32 -7.86
N ALA A 332 -15.11 7.81 -6.73
CA ALA A 332 -14.26 8.99 -6.68
C ALA A 332 -12.90 8.76 -7.35
N ARG A 333 -12.41 7.52 -7.34
CA ARG A 333 -11.15 7.11 -7.98
C ARG A 333 -11.16 5.61 -8.26
N MET A 334 -10.60 5.22 -9.37
CA MET A 334 -10.40 3.82 -9.73
C MET A 334 -8.95 3.55 -10.12
N HIS A 335 -8.43 2.41 -9.71
CA HIS A 335 -7.17 1.87 -10.19
C HIS A 335 -7.45 0.69 -11.11
N VAL A 336 -7.05 0.80 -12.36
CA VAL A 336 -7.30 -0.20 -13.40
C VAL A 336 -6.05 -1.02 -13.65
N PHE A 337 -6.18 -2.34 -13.50
CA PHE A 337 -5.09 -3.29 -13.71
C PHE A 337 -5.44 -4.27 -14.83
N PRO A 338 -4.61 -4.40 -15.87
CA PRO A 338 -4.72 -5.56 -16.73
C PRO A 338 -4.32 -6.80 -15.93
N TYR A 339 -5.09 -7.88 -16.07
CA TYR A 339 -4.78 -9.15 -15.39
C TYR A 339 -3.32 -9.57 -15.65
N SER A 340 -2.65 -9.97 -14.59
CA SER A 340 -1.27 -10.43 -14.60
C SER A 340 -1.18 -11.81 -13.96
N ALA A 341 -0.98 -12.85 -14.75
CA ALA A 341 -0.86 -14.23 -14.27
C ALA A 341 0.29 -14.35 -13.25
N ARG A 342 0.02 -14.95 -12.09
CA ARG A 342 1.03 -15.22 -11.06
C ARG A 342 1.24 -16.72 -10.94
N CYS A 343 2.49 -17.16 -11.14
CA CYS A 343 2.84 -18.57 -11.00
C CYS A 343 2.35 -19.10 -9.63
N GLY A 344 1.78 -20.29 -9.62
CA GLY A 344 1.22 -20.90 -8.40
C GLY A 344 -0.27 -20.59 -8.16
N THR A 345 -0.83 -19.51 -8.74
CA THR A 345 -2.24 -19.16 -8.55
C THR A 345 -3.19 -20.00 -9.43
N PRO A 346 -4.43 -20.28 -8.98
CA PRO A 346 -5.43 -20.97 -9.79
C PRO A 346 -5.71 -20.31 -11.14
N ALA A 347 -5.85 -18.98 -11.17
CA ALA A 347 -6.14 -18.24 -12.39
C ALA A 347 -5.01 -18.34 -13.44
N ALA A 348 -3.76 -18.47 -13.02
CA ALA A 348 -2.63 -18.63 -13.95
C ALA A 348 -2.65 -20.01 -14.67
N ARG A 349 -3.31 -21.02 -14.09
CA ARG A 349 -3.41 -22.38 -14.66
C ARG A 349 -4.57 -22.54 -15.64
N ARG A 350 -5.46 -21.55 -15.73
CA ARG A 350 -6.60 -21.59 -16.67
C ARG A 350 -6.11 -21.54 -18.11
N THR A 351 -6.82 -22.25 -18.99
CA THR A 351 -6.48 -22.35 -20.42
C THR A 351 -7.11 -21.26 -21.26
N ASP A 352 -8.12 -20.57 -20.74
CA ASP A 352 -8.90 -19.49 -21.37
C ASP A 352 -8.29 -18.11 -21.09
N GLN A 353 -6.96 -18.01 -21.17
CA GLN A 353 -6.22 -16.75 -20.97
C GLN A 353 -6.56 -15.72 -22.05
N ILE A 354 -6.84 -14.50 -21.64
CA ILE A 354 -7.11 -13.40 -22.56
C ILE A 354 -5.79 -12.90 -23.19
N PRO A 355 -5.75 -12.70 -24.53
CA PRO A 355 -4.55 -12.21 -25.20
C PRO A 355 -4.07 -10.86 -24.65
N PRO A 356 -2.74 -10.61 -24.57
CA PRO A 356 -2.19 -9.36 -24.02
C PRO A 356 -2.70 -8.09 -24.73
N SER A 357 -2.93 -8.15 -26.05
CA SER A 357 -3.49 -7.03 -26.81
C SER A 357 -4.91 -6.67 -26.36
N VAL A 358 -5.76 -7.68 -26.14
CA VAL A 358 -7.14 -7.49 -25.64
C VAL A 358 -7.12 -6.93 -24.21
N ARG A 359 -6.29 -7.49 -23.32
CA ARG A 359 -6.13 -6.95 -21.95
C ARG A 359 -5.72 -5.48 -21.96
N LYS A 360 -4.76 -5.11 -22.84
CA LYS A 360 -4.31 -3.72 -22.99
C LYS A 360 -5.44 -2.82 -23.50
N ALA A 361 -6.21 -3.26 -24.50
CA ALA A 361 -7.34 -2.51 -25.04
C ALA A 361 -8.44 -2.31 -23.99
N ARG A 362 -8.81 -3.37 -23.24
CA ARG A 362 -9.78 -3.27 -22.14
C ARG A 362 -9.30 -2.35 -21.04
N ALA A 363 -8.02 -2.42 -20.67
CA ALA A 363 -7.44 -1.53 -19.66
C ALA A 363 -7.53 -0.06 -20.08
N ALA A 364 -7.25 0.27 -21.36
CA ALA A 364 -7.37 1.63 -21.86
C ALA A 364 -8.83 2.13 -21.85
N ARG A 365 -9.80 1.29 -22.26
CA ARG A 365 -11.24 1.62 -22.21
C ARG A 365 -11.73 1.85 -20.78
N MET A 366 -11.36 0.98 -19.85
CA MET A 366 -11.74 1.11 -18.43
C MET A 366 -11.05 2.30 -17.76
N GLN A 367 -9.81 2.60 -18.16
CA GLN A 367 -9.07 3.78 -17.66
C GLN A 367 -9.74 5.08 -18.08
N ALA A 368 -10.26 5.19 -19.29
CA ALA A 368 -11.04 6.36 -19.72
C ALA A 368 -12.29 6.56 -18.84
N VAL A 369 -13.01 5.47 -18.54
CA VAL A 369 -14.16 5.54 -17.59
C VAL A 369 -13.71 6.00 -16.20
N ALA A 370 -12.55 5.51 -15.73
CA ALA A 370 -12.01 5.92 -14.44
C ALA A 370 -11.67 7.42 -14.39
N GLU A 371 -11.13 7.96 -15.47
CA GLU A 371 -10.80 9.39 -15.62
C GLU A 371 -12.06 10.26 -15.64
N ASP A 372 -13.07 9.87 -16.42
CA ASP A 372 -14.37 10.56 -16.47
C ASP A 372 -15.05 10.61 -15.09
N LEU A 373 -15.04 9.48 -14.34
CA LEU A 373 -15.63 9.41 -13.00
C LEU A 373 -14.85 10.25 -12.00
N ALA A 374 -13.52 10.23 -12.04
CA ALA A 374 -12.68 11.03 -11.17
C ALA A 374 -12.91 12.54 -11.43
N GLU A 375 -12.97 12.96 -12.70
CA GLU A 375 -13.26 14.35 -13.04
C GLU A 375 -14.66 14.77 -12.56
N ALA A 376 -15.68 13.92 -12.80
CA ALA A 376 -17.04 14.18 -12.32
C ALA A 376 -17.05 14.35 -10.79
N TYR A 377 -16.33 13.49 -10.06
CA TYR A 377 -16.20 13.62 -8.60
C TYR A 377 -15.49 14.92 -8.21
N HIS A 378 -14.38 15.28 -8.85
CA HIS A 378 -13.67 16.53 -8.57
C HIS A 378 -14.56 17.76 -8.79
N ARG A 379 -15.42 17.75 -9.83
CA ARG A 379 -16.38 18.83 -10.09
C ARG A 379 -17.36 19.04 -8.93
N THR A 380 -17.79 17.98 -8.23
CA THR A 380 -18.70 18.09 -7.08
C THR A 380 -18.06 18.81 -5.88
N ALA A 381 -16.75 18.83 -5.80
CA ALA A 381 -16.01 19.47 -4.70
C ALA A 381 -15.67 20.95 -5.00
N LEU A 382 -15.86 21.44 -6.22
CA LEU A 382 -15.55 22.83 -6.55
C LEU A 382 -16.42 23.80 -5.76
N GLY A 383 -15.80 24.89 -5.27
CA GLY A 383 -16.42 25.89 -4.41
C GLY A 383 -16.40 25.55 -2.93
N THR A 384 -16.12 24.31 -2.54
CA THR A 384 -16.02 23.92 -1.13
C THR A 384 -14.69 24.33 -0.51
N VAL A 385 -14.66 24.38 0.82
CA VAL A 385 -13.43 24.58 1.61
C VAL A 385 -13.06 23.25 2.25
N GLU A 386 -11.87 22.75 1.92
CA GLU A 386 -11.36 21.46 2.37
C GLU A 386 -10.02 21.62 3.11
N GLY A 387 -9.83 20.77 4.14
CA GLY A 387 -8.51 20.67 4.78
C GLY A 387 -7.54 19.89 3.88
N VAL A 388 -6.47 20.54 3.41
CA VAL A 388 -5.46 19.93 2.53
C VAL A 388 -4.16 19.73 3.28
N LEU A 389 -3.65 18.49 3.31
CA LEU A 389 -2.29 18.20 3.76
C LEU A 389 -1.34 18.36 2.58
N PHE A 390 -0.45 19.34 2.64
CA PHE A 390 0.52 19.61 1.58
C PHE A 390 1.78 18.75 1.71
N GLU A 391 2.27 18.22 0.60
CA GLU A 391 3.30 17.18 0.56
C GLU A 391 4.57 17.59 -0.19
N THR A 392 4.45 17.96 -1.46
CA THR A 392 5.60 18.26 -2.32
C THR A 392 5.43 19.62 -2.98
N GLU A 393 6.55 20.23 -3.30
CA GLU A 393 6.62 21.48 -4.06
C GLU A 393 7.52 21.26 -5.27
N GLU A 394 7.02 21.61 -6.44
CA GLU A 394 7.76 21.56 -7.68
C GLU A 394 7.45 22.80 -8.54
N ASN A 395 8.51 23.53 -8.92
CA ASN A 395 8.40 24.73 -9.77
C ASN A 395 7.41 25.80 -9.23
N GLY A 396 7.38 26.02 -7.92
CA GLY A 396 6.50 27.00 -7.27
C GLY A 396 5.04 26.57 -7.14
N VAL A 397 4.72 25.30 -7.46
CA VAL A 397 3.40 24.72 -7.22
C VAL A 397 3.53 23.64 -6.16
N THR A 398 2.77 23.79 -5.08
CA THR A 398 2.69 22.81 -4.01
C THR A 398 1.48 21.92 -4.22
N ASP A 399 1.66 20.60 -4.07
CA ASP A 399 0.56 19.65 -4.11
C ASP A 399 0.28 19.03 -2.74
N GLY A 400 -0.96 18.59 -2.56
CA GLY A 400 -1.42 17.96 -1.32
C GLY A 400 -2.69 17.15 -1.53
N LEU A 401 -3.22 16.60 -0.43
CA LEU A 401 -4.42 15.77 -0.47
C LEU A 401 -5.48 16.22 0.55
N THR A 402 -6.73 16.25 0.10
CA THR A 402 -7.89 16.45 0.98
C THR A 402 -8.19 15.23 1.86
N GLY A 403 -9.13 15.37 2.78
CA GLY A 403 -9.71 14.24 3.53
C GLY A 403 -10.34 13.19 2.61
N THR A 404 -10.96 13.60 1.52
CA THR A 404 -11.61 12.78 0.49
C THR A 404 -10.66 12.24 -0.59
N TYR A 405 -9.35 12.46 -0.44
CA TYR A 405 -8.30 11.97 -1.35
C TYR A 405 -8.22 12.71 -2.70
N ILE A 406 -8.83 13.89 -2.82
CA ILE A 406 -8.65 14.75 -4.00
C ILE A 406 -7.24 15.35 -3.94
N ARG A 407 -6.51 15.29 -5.06
CA ARG A 407 -5.24 16.00 -5.20
C ARG A 407 -5.49 17.48 -5.42
N VAL A 408 -4.82 18.30 -4.65
CA VAL A 408 -4.95 19.75 -4.68
C VAL A 408 -3.62 20.38 -5.04
N TYR A 409 -3.66 21.38 -5.89
CA TYR A 409 -2.51 22.16 -6.32
C TYR A 409 -2.72 23.64 -5.96
N THR A 410 -1.66 24.31 -5.54
CA THR A 410 -1.68 25.74 -5.25
C THR A 410 -0.29 26.36 -5.44
N ASP A 411 -0.25 27.65 -5.75
CA ASP A 411 0.95 28.49 -5.71
C ASP A 411 1.03 29.35 -4.43
N ALA A 412 0.02 29.25 -3.57
CA ALA A 412 0.03 29.92 -2.28
C ALA A 412 1.14 29.34 -1.37
N ALA A 413 1.81 30.19 -0.61
CA ALA A 413 2.78 29.74 0.40
C ALA A 413 2.05 28.97 1.51
N VAL A 414 2.26 27.66 1.56
CA VAL A 414 1.63 26.75 2.53
C VAL A 414 2.70 25.89 3.24
N PRO A 415 2.54 25.63 4.55
CA PRO A 415 3.49 24.78 5.27
C PRO A 415 3.31 23.32 4.88
N ARG A 416 4.42 22.64 4.57
CA ARG A 416 4.43 21.20 4.33
C ARG A 416 4.18 20.43 5.62
N GLY A 417 3.42 19.34 5.53
CA GLY A 417 3.09 18.48 6.68
C GLY A 417 1.96 19.01 7.56
N GLU A 418 1.42 20.19 7.29
CA GLU A 418 0.27 20.75 8.01
C GLU A 418 -1.00 20.68 7.15
N ILE A 419 -2.14 20.60 7.83
CA ILE A 419 -3.46 20.60 7.17
C ILE A 419 -3.96 22.04 7.13
N VAL A 420 -4.10 22.58 5.93
CA VAL A 420 -4.49 23.98 5.69
C VAL A 420 -5.88 24.02 5.03
N PRO A 421 -6.81 24.86 5.48
CA PRO A 421 -8.10 25.05 4.80
C PRO A 421 -7.88 25.78 3.46
N MET A 422 -8.39 25.15 2.37
CA MET A 422 -8.26 25.64 1.00
C MET A 422 -9.61 25.62 0.30
N ARG A 423 -9.93 26.65 -0.47
CA ARG A 423 -11.10 26.69 -1.36
C ARG A 423 -10.74 26.05 -2.70
N LEU A 424 -11.47 25.02 -3.09
CA LEU A 424 -11.28 24.32 -4.35
C LEU A 424 -11.94 25.12 -5.48
N VAL A 425 -11.15 25.60 -6.47
CA VAL A 425 -11.63 26.63 -7.42
C VAL A 425 -11.94 26.06 -8.80
N ARG A 426 -11.06 25.24 -9.36
CA ARG A 426 -11.19 24.71 -10.71
C ARG A 426 -10.46 23.38 -10.88
N LEU A 427 -10.82 22.63 -11.89
CA LEU A 427 -10.07 21.44 -12.29
C LEU A 427 -8.64 21.81 -12.71
N TYR A 428 -7.68 20.97 -12.36
CA TYR A 428 -6.29 21.17 -12.72
C TYR A 428 -5.53 19.82 -12.70
N ARG A 429 -4.90 19.47 -13.81
CA ARG A 429 -4.19 18.18 -13.98
C ARG A 429 -5.08 16.99 -13.57
N ASP A 430 -4.60 16.14 -12.68
CA ASP A 430 -5.29 14.97 -12.12
C ASP A 430 -6.05 15.29 -10.80
N GLY A 431 -6.39 16.55 -10.56
CA GLY A 431 -7.05 17.03 -9.35
C GLY A 431 -7.67 18.41 -9.52
N VAL A 432 -7.47 19.29 -8.54
CA VAL A 432 -8.07 20.62 -8.51
C VAL A 432 -7.04 21.69 -8.11
N TRP A 433 -7.21 22.89 -8.61
CA TRP A 433 -6.52 24.09 -8.13
C TRP A 433 -7.27 24.69 -6.95
N ALA A 434 -6.55 25.13 -5.94
CA ALA A 434 -7.14 25.75 -4.76
C ALA A 434 -6.41 27.03 -4.34
N GLU A 435 -7.16 27.90 -3.67
CA GLU A 435 -6.73 29.14 -3.07
C GLU A 435 -6.95 29.09 -1.56
N ARG A 436 -6.27 29.93 -0.80
CA ARG A 436 -6.50 30.02 0.65
C ARG A 436 -7.96 30.40 0.93
N ALA A 437 -8.59 29.72 1.89
CA ALA A 437 -9.95 29.99 2.32
C ALA A 437 -10.05 31.25 3.19
#